data_3716173626f70298458ff7b90bc4c5d8
#
_entry.id   3716173626f70298458ff7b90bc4c5d8
#
_cell.length_a   1.000
_cell.length_b   1.000
_cell.length_c   1.000
_cell.angle_alpha   90.00
_cell.angle_beta   90.00
_cell.angle_gamma   90.00
#
_symmetry.space_group_name_H-M   'P 1'
#
loop_
_entity.id
_entity.type
_entity.pdbx_description
1 polymer ?
#
loop_
_entity_poly.entity_id
_entity_poly.type
_entity_poly.pdbx_seq_one_letter_code
_entity_poly.pdbx_strand_id
1 'polypeptide(L)'
;MQHEKPNTISVDDIRTQLNNDIEIKPYQGSYKIYIVPEADLMTTQAQNALLKTLEEPPEYAVIFLLTENAEKLLPTITSRCVMLKLRNIRDKLIRKYLMEKLEVPDYKADICTAFAQGNMGKAIMLAQSEHFGEIRDEVVQLLKYIHDMEISEIEKAIKRCQAYKLEINDYLDIIMIWYRDVLLYKATKDVE
;
A
#
# COMPACT_ATOMS: atom_id res chain seq x y z
N MET A 1 -8.76 -10.55 -7.38
CA MET A 1 -9.46 -10.10 -8.60
C MET A 1 -8.47 -9.33 -9.44
N GLN A 2 -8.36 -9.59 -10.73
CA GLN A 2 -7.46 -8.84 -11.64
C GLN A 2 -8.35 -8.01 -12.56
N HIS A 3 -8.01 -6.74 -12.78
CA HIS A 3 -8.74 -5.87 -13.70
C HIS A 3 -7.88 -5.50 -14.91
N GLU A 4 -8.52 -5.38 -16.07
CA GLU A 4 -7.83 -5.12 -17.35
C GLU A 4 -7.26 -3.69 -17.44
N LYS A 5 -7.89 -2.73 -16.74
CA LYS A 5 -7.47 -1.33 -16.73
C LYS A 5 -6.82 -0.98 -15.40
N PRO A 6 -5.62 -0.38 -15.38
CA PRO A 6 -4.85 -0.17 -14.15
C PRO A 6 -5.53 0.73 -13.11
N ASN A 7 -6.52 1.54 -13.50
CA ASN A 7 -7.14 2.54 -12.61
C ASN A 7 -8.67 2.45 -12.53
N THR A 8 -9.29 1.33 -12.94
CA THR A 8 -10.76 1.24 -12.96
C THR A 8 -11.21 -0.21 -12.92
N ILE A 9 -12.13 -0.54 -12.02
CA ILE A 9 -12.83 -1.82 -12.00
C ILE A 9 -14.15 -1.64 -12.73
N SER A 10 -14.30 -2.33 -13.86
CA SER A 10 -15.47 -2.24 -14.72
C SER A 10 -16.61 -3.16 -14.26
N VAL A 11 -17.78 -2.97 -14.84
CA VAL A 11 -18.93 -3.86 -14.61
C VAL A 11 -18.67 -5.29 -15.10
N ASP A 12 -17.89 -5.43 -16.17
CA ASP A 12 -17.57 -6.75 -16.73
C ASP A 12 -16.58 -7.50 -15.85
N ASP A 13 -15.64 -6.80 -15.19
CA ASP A 13 -14.76 -7.41 -14.18
C ASP A 13 -15.57 -8.02 -13.03
N ILE A 14 -16.56 -7.29 -12.50
CA ILE A 14 -17.45 -7.79 -11.44
C ILE A 14 -18.29 -8.98 -11.91
N ARG A 15 -18.88 -8.88 -13.10
CA ARG A 15 -19.73 -9.94 -13.64
C ARG A 15 -18.96 -11.23 -13.88
N THR A 16 -17.81 -11.12 -14.54
CA THR A 16 -17.07 -12.31 -14.98
C THR A 16 -16.30 -12.97 -13.83
N GLN A 17 -15.64 -12.19 -12.97
CA GLN A 17 -14.76 -12.73 -11.94
C GLN A 17 -15.47 -12.96 -10.60
N LEU A 18 -16.62 -12.34 -10.34
CA LEU A 18 -17.32 -12.50 -9.08
C LEU A 18 -18.73 -13.07 -9.27
N ASN A 19 -19.63 -12.36 -9.97
CA ASN A 19 -21.04 -12.74 -10.02
C ASN A 19 -21.28 -14.09 -10.68
N ASN A 20 -20.58 -14.41 -11.77
CA ASN A 20 -20.74 -15.71 -12.46
C ASN A 20 -20.10 -16.84 -11.67
N ASP A 21 -19.00 -16.56 -10.98
CA ASP A 21 -18.25 -17.57 -10.25
C ASP A 21 -18.86 -17.88 -8.86
N ILE A 22 -19.52 -16.90 -8.24
CA ILE A 22 -20.03 -17.03 -6.86
C ILE A 22 -21.18 -18.04 -6.75
N GLU A 23 -21.92 -18.28 -7.83
CA GLU A 23 -23.01 -19.28 -7.85
C GLU A 23 -22.48 -20.72 -7.83
N ILE A 24 -21.20 -20.91 -8.15
CA ILE A 24 -20.56 -22.24 -8.16
C ILE A 24 -20.02 -22.51 -6.75
N LYS A 25 -20.42 -23.64 -6.17
CA LYS A 25 -19.93 -24.08 -4.85
C LYS A 25 -18.41 -24.29 -4.85
N PRO A 26 -17.73 -24.06 -3.70
CA PRO A 26 -16.30 -24.32 -3.60
C PRO A 26 -15.95 -25.78 -3.84
N TYR A 27 -14.88 -26.03 -4.59
CA TYR A 27 -14.37 -27.39 -4.85
C TYR A 27 -13.69 -28.00 -3.62
N GLN A 28 -13.05 -27.14 -2.80
CA GLN A 28 -12.35 -27.53 -1.58
C GLN A 28 -12.67 -26.53 -0.47
N GLY A 29 -12.84 -27.03 0.76
CA GLY A 29 -13.16 -26.19 1.92
C GLY A 29 -14.63 -25.82 2.00
N SER A 30 -14.97 -25.12 3.08
CA SER A 30 -16.35 -24.72 3.40
C SER A 30 -16.70 -23.33 2.85
N TYR A 31 -15.71 -22.53 2.50
CA TYR A 31 -15.89 -21.13 2.10
C TYR A 31 -15.17 -20.79 0.80
N LYS A 32 -15.78 -19.88 0.04
CA LYS A 32 -15.22 -19.26 -1.16
C LYS A 32 -14.99 -17.79 -0.86
N ILE A 33 -13.72 -17.36 -0.92
CA ILE A 33 -13.31 -16.03 -0.50
C ILE A 33 -12.98 -15.19 -1.73
N TYR A 34 -13.64 -14.04 -1.85
CA TYR A 34 -13.38 -13.04 -2.88
C TYR A 34 -12.72 -11.83 -2.25
N ILE A 35 -11.59 -11.42 -2.81
CA ILE A 35 -10.88 -10.20 -2.41
C ILE A 35 -10.90 -9.25 -3.59
N VAL A 36 -11.53 -8.10 -3.40
CA VAL A 36 -11.57 -6.99 -4.37
C VAL A 36 -10.66 -5.89 -3.84
N PRO A 37 -9.39 -5.85 -4.29
CA PRO A 37 -8.50 -4.76 -3.91
C PRO A 37 -8.97 -3.46 -4.56
N GLU A 38 -8.61 -2.32 -3.99
CA GLU A 38 -8.92 -0.99 -4.51
C GLU A 38 -10.40 -0.82 -4.92
N ALA A 39 -11.31 -1.31 -4.07
CA ALA A 39 -12.74 -1.33 -4.38
C ALA A 39 -13.34 0.06 -4.66
N ASP A 40 -12.67 1.12 -4.25
CA ASP A 40 -13.01 2.51 -4.57
C ASP A 40 -12.74 2.89 -6.05
N LEU A 41 -12.03 2.03 -6.81
CA LEU A 41 -11.88 2.17 -8.26
C LEU A 41 -13.05 1.57 -9.06
N MET A 42 -14.01 0.92 -8.39
CA MET A 42 -15.22 0.41 -9.05
C MET A 42 -16.04 1.57 -9.62
N THR A 43 -16.39 1.45 -10.91
CA THR A 43 -17.38 2.36 -11.51
C THR A 43 -18.73 2.23 -10.78
N THR A 44 -19.59 3.24 -10.86
CA THR A 44 -20.95 3.18 -10.30
C THR A 44 -21.73 1.98 -10.86
N GLN A 45 -21.51 1.63 -12.12
CA GLN A 45 -22.14 0.48 -12.77
C GLN A 45 -21.63 -0.85 -12.19
N ALA A 46 -20.31 -0.94 -11.91
CA ALA A 46 -19.71 -2.11 -11.26
C ALA A 46 -20.24 -2.30 -9.84
N GLN A 47 -20.33 -1.22 -9.07
CA GLN A 47 -20.91 -1.25 -7.73
C GLN A 47 -22.38 -1.70 -7.76
N ASN A 48 -23.18 -1.18 -8.67
CA ASN A 48 -24.57 -1.60 -8.82
C ASN A 48 -24.71 -3.08 -9.23
N ALA A 49 -23.79 -3.59 -10.07
CA ALA A 49 -23.80 -5.00 -10.46
C ALA A 49 -23.50 -5.95 -9.28
N LEU A 50 -22.80 -5.45 -8.25
CA LEU A 50 -22.47 -6.22 -7.05
C LEU A 50 -23.62 -6.27 -6.03
N LEU A 51 -24.57 -5.32 -6.08
CA LEU A 51 -25.61 -5.17 -5.06
C LEU A 51 -26.43 -6.45 -4.85
N LYS A 52 -26.88 -7.11 -5.91
CA LYS A 52 -27.66 -8.34 -5.81
C LYS A 52 -26.92 -9.42 -5.03
N THR A 53 -25.64 -9.57 -5.30
CA THR A 53 -24.76 -10.54 -4.64
C THR A 53 -24.54 -10.20 -3.16
N LEU A 54 -24.48 -8.91 -2.82
CA LEU A 54 -24.33 -8.47 -1.43
C LEU A 54 -25.65 -8.54 -0.63
N GLU A 55 -26.80 -8.50 -1.30
CA GLU A 55 -28.11 -8.66 -0.65
C GLU A 55 -28.38 -10.10 -0.25
N GLU A 56 -28.09 -11.03 -1.13
CA GLU A 56 -28.35 -12.47 -0.98
C GLU A 56 -27.10 -13.29 -1.30
N PRO A 57 -26.01 -13.16 -0.50
CA PRO A 57 -24.81 -13.92 -0.75
C PRO A 57 -25.02 -15.40 -0.41
N PRO A 58 -24.46 -16.33 -1.20
CA PRO A 58 -24.45 -17.73 -0.81
C PRO A 58 -23.76 -17.93 0.55
N GLU A 59 -24.25 -18.82 1.40
CA GLU A 59 -23.76 -19.09 2.75
C GLU A 59 -22.25 -19.43 2.81
N TYR A 60 -21.70 -19.94 1.71
CA TYR A 60 -20.29 -20.27 1.58
C TYR A 60 -19.44 -19.12 1.04
N ALA A 61 -20.02 -17.98 0.67
CA ALA A 61 -19.27 -16.86 0.06
C ALA A 61 -18.89 -15.80 1.09
N VAL A 62 -17.65 -15.39 1.06
CA VAL A 62 -17.12 -14.25 1.83
C VAL A 62 -16.50 -13.25 0.87
N ILE A 63 -16.97 -11.99 0.91
CA ILE A 63 -16.49 -10.94 0.01
C ILE A 63 -15.79 -9.88 0.84
N PHE A 64 -14.50 -9.62 0.54
CA PHE A 64 -13.72 -8.53 1.10
C PHE A 64 -13.57 -7.42 0.06
N LEU A 65 -14.12 -6.25 0.35
CA LEU A 65 -13.90 -5.02 -0.42
C LEU A 65 -12.81 -4.23 0.31
N LEU A 66 -11.60 -4.17 -0.27
CA LEU A 66 -10.50 -3.42 0.30
C LEU A 66 -10.49 -2.02 -0.32
N THR A 67 -10.44 -0.98 0.50
CA THR A 67 -10.44 0.40 0.03
C THR A 67 -9.68 1.31 1.01
N GLU A 68 -9.02 2.31 0.48
CA GLU A 68 -8.44 3.40 1.27
C GLU A 68 -9.46 4.51 1.51
N ASN A 69 -10.49 4.62 0.67
CA ASN A 69 -11.52 5.64 0.76
C ASN A 69 -12.93 5.03 0.61
N ALA A 70 -13.54 4.69 1.76
CA ALA A 70 -14.89 4.13 1.78
C ALA A 70 -15.99 5.11 1.33
N GLU A 71 -15.71 6.42 1.27
CA GLU A 71 -16.71 7.43 0.84
C GLU A 71 -16.94 7.37 -0.67
N LYS A 72 -16.03 6.79 -1.45
CA LYS A 72 -16.21 6.55 -2.87
C LYS A 72 -17.14 5.37 -3.18
N LEU A 73 -17.41 4.52 -2.19
CA LEU A 73 -18.38 3.44 -2.33
C LEU A 73 -19.80 3.98 -2.13
N LEU A 74 -20.73 3.48 -2.93
CA LEU A 74 -22.13 3.85 -2.81
C LEU A 74 -22.66 3.52 -1.40
N PRO A 75 -23.54 4.36 -0.83
CA PRO A 75 -24.20 4.07 0.44
C PRO A 75 -24.95 2.73 0.44
N THR A 76 -25.44 2.30 -0.71
CA THR A 76 -26.07 1.00 -0.91
C THR A 76 -25.12 -0.19 -0.75
N ILE A 77 -23.84 -0.03 -1.06
CA ILE A 77 -22.78 -1.03 -0.81
C ILE A 77 -22.41 -1.02 0.67
N THR A 78 -22.07 0.16 1.21
CA THR A 78 -21.58 0.28 2.60
C THR A 78 -22.63 -0.16 3.63
N SER A 79 -23.93 0.03 3.36
CA SER A 79 -25.02 -0.42 4.23
C SER A 79 -25.19 -1.95 4.30
N ARG A 80 -24.62 -2.69 3.34
CA ARG A 80 -24.67 -4.17 3.26
C ARG A 80 -23.36 -4.83 3.68
N CYS A 81 -22.37 -4.03 4.04
CA CYS A 81 -21.05 -4.51 4.43
C CYS A 81 -20.78 -4.21 5.92
N VAL A 82 -20.06 -5.09 6.57
CA VAL A 82 -19.45 -4.80 7.88
C VAL A 82 -18.16 -4.04 7.66
N MET A 83 -18.10 -2.80 8.12
CA MET A 83 -16.91 -1.96 7.95
C MET A 83 -15.87 -2.27 9.03
N LEU A 84 -14.70 -2.76 8.61
CA LEU A 84 -13.55 -2.97 9.47
C LEU A 84 -12.48 -1.92 9.17
N LYS A 85 -12.32 -0.96 10.09
CA LYS A 85 -11.27 0.07 9.98
C LYS A 85 -9.95 -0.47 10.49
N LEU A 86 -9.01 -0.68 9.58
CA LEU A 86 -7.63 -1.01 9.93
C LEU A 86 -6.89 0.26 10.37
N ARG A 87 -6.00 0.11 11.35
CA ARG A 87 -5.18 1.20 11.88
C ARG A 87 -3.72 0.87 11.67
N ASN A 88 -2.91 1.91 11.53
CA ASN A 88 -1.47 1.77 11.49
C ASN A 88 -0.96 1.02 12.72
N ILE A 89 -0.01 0.13 12.49
CA ILE A 89 0.64 -0.65 13.55
C ILE A 89 1.67 0.25 14.24
N ARG A 90 1.77 0.14 15.56
CA ARG A 90 2.77 0.89 16.33
C ARG A 90 4.19 0.46 15.94
N ASP A 91 5.10 1.40 15.81
CA ASP A 91 6.48 1.21 15.37
C ASP A 91 7.21 0.14 16.20
N LYS A 92 7.03 0.13 17.51
CA LYS A 92 7.60 -0.89 18.41
C LYS A 92 7.20 -2.32 18.03
N LEU A 93 5.98 -2.53 17.49
CA LEU A 93 5.53 -3.85 17.06
C LEU A 93 6.11 -4.24 15.70
N ILE A 94 6.22 -3.29 14.79
CA ILE A 94 6.84 -3.49 13.47
C ILE A 94 8.32 -3.85 13.68
N ARG A 95 9.06 -3.03 14.44
CA ARG A 95 10.46 -3.25 14.76
C ARG A 95 10.68 -4.63 15.38
N LYS A 96 9.88 -4.97 16.40
CA LYS A 96 9.94 -6.27 17.06
C LYS A 96 9.74 -7.41 16.06
N TYR A 97 8.75 -7.30 15.17
CA TYR A 97 8.49 -8.32 14.15
C TYR A 97 9.66 -8.48 13.18
N LEU A 98 10.22 -7.37 12.68
CA LEU A 98 11.36 -7.39 11.77
C LEU A 98 12.57 -8.08 12.40
N MET A 99 12.86 -7.80 13.67
CA MET A 99 14.00 -8.37 14.37
C MET A 99 13.78 -9.85 14.75
N GLU A 100 12.62 -10.19 15.33
CA GLU A 100 12.39 -11.53 15.88
C GLU A 100 11.94 -12.55 14.83
N LYS A 101 11.26 -12.12 13.75
CA LYS A 101 10.70 -13.02 12.74
C LYS A 101 11.48 -13.04 11.44
N LEU A 102 12.11 -11.91 11.07
CA LEU A 102 12.87 -11.79 9.83
C LEU A 102 14.36 -11.62 10.08
N GLU A 103 14.81 -11.66 11.35
CA GLU A 103 16.22 -11.57 11.76
C GLU A 103 16.92 -10.31 11.18
N VAL A 104 16.15 -9.23 10.97
CA VAL A 104 16.67 -7.97 10.43
C VAL A 104 17.55 -7.30 11.50
N PRO A 105 18.77 -6.86 11.16
CA PRO A 105 19.63 -6.13 12.10
C PRO A 105 18.94 -4.88 12.65
N ASP A 106 19.25 -4.54 13.91
CA ASP A 106 18.61 -3.47 14.67
C ASP A 106 18.54 -2.14 13.90
N TYR A 107 19.67 -1.65 13.42
CA TYR A 107 19.76 -0.41 12.65
C TYR A 107 18.88 -0.42 11.36
N LYS A 108 18.79 -1.57 10.68
CA LYS A 108 17.98 -1.69 9.47
C LYS A 108 16.49 -1.77 9.83
N ALA A 109 16.15 -2.44 10.95
CA ALA A 109 14.79 -2.53 11.44
C ALA A 109 14.24 -1.15 11.83
N ASP A 110 15.04 -0.29 12.47
CA ASP A 110 14.66 1.08 12.82
C ASP A 110 14.36 1.91 11.56
N ILE A 111 15.24 1.85 10.57
CA ILE A 111 15.05 2.55 9.29
C ILE A 111 13.79 2.07 8.59
N CYS A 112 13.64 0.76 8.40
CA CYS A 112 12.46 0.18 7.72
C CYS A 112 11.17 0.53 8.44
N THR A 113 11.18 0.56 9.78
CA THR A 113 10.02 0.92 10.60
C THR A 113 9.62 2.38 10.39
N ALA A 114 10.59 3.29 10.43
CA ALA A 114 10.35 4.72 10.19
C ALA A 114 9.75 4.98 8.80
N PHE A 115 10.28 4.30 7.76
CA PHE A 115 9.79 4.44 6.39
C PHE A 115 8.44 3.74 6.15
N ALA A 116 8.11 2.73 6.94
CA ALA A 116 6.85 2.01 6.82
C ALA A 116 5.64 2.80 7.36
N GLN A 117 5.83 3.77 8.23
CA GLN A 117 4.77 4.62 8.80
C GLN A 117 3.56 3.84 9.33
N GLY A 118 3.83 2.72 10.01
CA GLY A 118 2.79 1.86 10.55
C GLY A 118 2.25 0.79 9.59
N ASN A 119 2.77 0.69 8.36
CA ASN A 119 2.41 -0.34 7.39
C ASN A 119 3.38 -1.53 7.47
N MET A 120 2.92 -2.66 8.04
CA MET A 120 3.72 -3.88 8.19
C MET A 120 4.18 -4.45 6.84
N GLY A 121 3.32 -4.47 5.84
CA GLY A 121 3.67 -4.98 4.51
C GLY A 121 4.80 -4.20 3.88
N LYS A 122 4.74 -2.86 3.95
CA LYS A 122 5.79 -1.96 3.49
C LYS A 122 7.09 -2.19 4.28
N ALA A 123 7.02 -2.35 5.61
CA ALA A 123 8.20 -2.62 6.43
C ALA A 123 8.91 -3.92 6.01
N ILE A 124 8.16 -4.98 5.75
CA ILE A 124 8.70 -6.27 5.30
C ILE A 124 9.35 -6.12 3.92
N MET A 125 8.68 -5.47 2.98
CA MET A 125 9.20 -5.23 1.63
C MET A 125 10.52 -4.46 1.67
N LEU A 126 10.60 -3.37 2.44
CA LEU A 126 11.81 -2.58 2.60
C LEU A 126 12.94 -3.39 3.26
N ALA A 127 12.63 -4.20 4.27
CA ALA A 127 13.61 -5.03 4.96
C ALA A 127 14.20 -6.13 4.06
N GLN A 128 13.41 -6.66 3.14
CA GLN A 128 13.83 -7.69 2.17
C GLN A 128 14.52 -7.10 0.93
N SER A 129 14.42 -5.79 0.71
CA SER A 129 15.10 -5.13 -0.39
C SER A 129 16.60 -5.07 -0.14
N GLU A 130 17.39 -5.59 -1.11
CA GLU A 130 18.86 -5.53 -1.06
C GLU A 130 19.38 -4.10 -1.29
N HIS A 131 18.68 -3.32 -2.10
CA HIS A 131 19.13 -2.00 -2.54
C HIS A 131 18.50 -0.83 -1.76
N PHE A 132 17.58 -1.09 -0.83
CA PHE A 132 16.89 -0.01 -0.14
C PHE A 132 17.83 0.97 0.59
N GLY A 133 18.90 0.43 1.21
CA GLY A 133 19.91 1.25 1.88
C GLY A 133 20.64 2.19 0.92
N GLU A 134 21.05 1.68 -0.24
CA GLU A 134 21.76 2.44 -1.27
C GLU A 134 20.89 3.55 -1.86
N ILE A 135 19.63 3.22 -2.16
CA ILE A 135 18.64 4.17 -2.69
C ILE A 135 18.39 5.30 -1.71
N ARG A 136 18.15 4.96 -0.43
CA ARG A 136 17.97 5.96 0.63
C ARG A 136 19.17 6.89 0.69
N ASP A 137 20.38 6.34 0.71
CA ASP A 137 21.59 7.13 0.86
C ASP A 137 21.82 8.05 -0.34
N GLU A 138 21.53 7.61 -1.56
CA GLU A 138 21.60 8.46 -2.76
C GLU A 138 20.56 9.59 -2.72
N VAL A 139 19.31 9.30 -2.35
CA VAL A 139 18.28 10.33 -2.24
C VAL A 139 18.61 11.32 -1.14
N VAL A 140 19.09 10.89 0.01
CA VAL A 140 19.49 11.77 1.11
C VAL A 140 20.68 12.64 0.70
N GLN A 141 21.67 12.10 -0.01
CA GLN A 141 22.79 12.87 -0.55
C GLN A 141 22.30 13.95 -1.54
N LEU A 142 21.41 13.57 -2.46
CA LEU A 142 20.81 14.53 -3.39
C LEU A 142 20.11 15.67 -2.64
N LEU A 143 19.28 15.36 -1.64
CA LEU A 143 18.53 16.37 -0.88
C LEU A 143 19.42 17.29 -0.05
N LYS A 144 20.52 16.78 0.49
CA LYS A 144 21.50 17.58 1.25
C LYS A 144 22.18 18.66 0.40
N TYR A 145 22.52 18.31 -0.82
CA TYR A 145 23.37 19.14 -1.67
C TYR A 145 22.65 19.77 -2.86
N ILE A 146 21.34 19.55 -3.01
CA ILE A 146 20.55 20.00 -4.17
C ILE A 146 20.66 21.52 -4.42
N HIS A 147 20.85 22.32 -3.38
CA HIS A 147 20.99 23.77 -3.49
C HIS A 147 22.33 24.21 -4.10
N ASP A 148 23.36 23.36 -3.97
CA ASP A 148 24.71 23.64 -4.42
C ASP A 148 25.05 22.90 -5.72
N MET A 149 24.13 22.04 -6.21
CA MET A 149 24.33 21.22 -7.40
C MET A 149 23.98 21.99 -8.69
N GLU A 150 24.77 21.76 -9.72
CA GLU A 150 24.41 22.13 -11.09
C GLU A 150 23.32 21.22 -11.64
N ILE A 151 22.51 21.74 -12.59
CA ILE A 151 21.40 20.99 -13.24
C ILE A 151 21.91 19.65 -13.80
N SER A 152 23.10 19.63 -14.39
CA SER A 152 23.73 18.42 -14.95
C SER A 152 24.01 17.34 -13.89
N GLU A 153 24.31 17.74 -12.67
CA GLU A 153 24.56 16.83 -11.54
C GLU A 153 23.26 16.26 -11.00
N ILE A 154 22.22 17.09 -10.90
CA ILE A 154 20.86 16.68 -10.53
C ILE A 154 20.33 15.64 -11.51
N GLU A 155 20.48 15.88 -12.83
CA GLU A 155 20.07 14.92 -13.86
C GLU A 155 20.80 13.57 -13.73
N LYS A 156 22.09 13.59 -13.43
CA LYS A 156 22.87 12.35 -13.23
C LYS A 156 22.40 11.60 -11.97
N ALA A 157 22.10 12.31 -10.88
CA ALA A 157 21.59 11.71 -9.66
C ALA A 157 20.21 11.06 -9.88
N ILE A 158 19.30 11.76 -10.57
CA ILE A 158 17.97 11.23 -10.93
C ILE A 158 18.11 9.97 -11.80
N LYS A 159 19.00 9.96 -12.81
CA LYS A 159 19.24 8.78 -13.64
C LYS A 159 19.76 7.58 -12.84
N ARG A 160 20.62 7.81 -11.83
CA ARG A 160 21.06 6.74 -10.91
C ARG A 160 19.89 6.19 -10.10
N CYS A 161 19.09 7.06 -9.53
CA CYS A 161 17.88 6.64 -8.80
C CYS A 161 16.94 5.80 -9.69
N GLN A 162 16.71 6.19 -10.92
CA GLN A 162 15.86 5.45 -11.88
C GLN A 162 16.38 4.04 -12.19
N ALA A 163 17.70 3.80 -12.07
CA ALA A 163 18.29 2.48 -12.32
C ALA A 163 17.79 1.41 -11.32
N TYR A 164 17.36 1.79 -10.13
CA TYR A 164 16.86 0.87 -9.10
C TYR A 164 15.42 0.39 -9.33
N LYS A 165 14.72 0.87 -10.36
CA LYS A 165 13.35 0.46 -10.74
C LYS A 165 12.32 0.53 -9.59
N LEU A 166 12.52 1.43 -8.63
CA LEU A 166 11.51 1.74 -7.63
C LEU A 166 10.36 2.52 -8.26
N GLU A 167 9.18 2.38 -7.69
CA GLU A 167 8.06 3.23 -8.06
C GLU A 167 8.31 4.66 -7.59
N ILE A 168 7.79 5.64 -8.33
CA ILE A 168 7.97 7.06 -8.01
C ILE A 168 7.49 7.40 -6.61
N ASN A 169 6.47 6.71 -6.13
CA ASN A 169 5.92 6.88 -4.79
C ASN A 169 6.93 6.57 -3.68
N ASP A 170 7.80 5.58 -3.88
CA ASP A 170 8.84 5.24 -2.90
C ASP A 170 9.87 6.35 -2.75
N TYR A 171 10.24 7.00 -3.86
CA TYR A 171 11.12 8.18 -3.82
C TYR A 171 10.46 9.35 -3.14
N LEU A 172 9.19 9.61 -3.44
CA LEU A 172 8.41 10.68 -2.80
C LEU A 172 8.29 10.44 -1.29
N ASP A 173 8.10 9.23 -0.86
CA ASP A 173 8.05 8.86 0.57
C ASP A 173 9.40 9.15 1.26
N ILE A 174 10.53 8.80 0.63
CA ILE A 174 11.86 9.13 1.17
C ILE A 174 12.02 10.65 1.31
N ILE A 175 11.67 11.41 0.27
CA ILE A 175 11.75 12.86 0.26
C ILE A 175 10.85 13.46 1.35
N MET A 176 9.62 13.01 1.47
CA MET A 176 8.67 13.50 2.47
C MET A 176 9.16 13.24 3.90
N ILE A 177 9.68 12.04 4.17
CA ILE A 177 10.22 11.70 5.49
C ILE A 177 11.41 12.58 5.82
N TRP A 178 12.34 12.77 4.88
CA TRP A 178 13.48 13.68 5.05
C TRP A 178 13.04 15.10 5.43
N TYR A 179 12.13 15.70 4.67
CA TYR A 179 11.66 17.06 4.98
C TYR A 179 10.89 17.12 6.29
N ARG A 180 10.10 16.10 6.63
CA ARG A 180 9.44 16.01 7.94
C ARG A 180 10.46 16.04 9.08
N ASP A 181 11.51 15.22 8.99
CA ASP A 181 12.52 15.11 10.04
C ASP A 181 13.35 16.42 10.16
N VAL A 182 13.67 17.05 9.03
CA VAL A 182 14.30 18.40 9.02
C VAL A 182 13.41 19.45 9.67
N LEU A 183 12.10 19.43 9.42
CA LEU A 183 11.15 20.36 10.02
C LEU A 183 10.97 20.10 11.52
N LEU A 184 10.89 18.84 11.94
CA LEU A 184 10.83 18.44 13.34
C LEU A 184 12.08 18.91 14.07
N TYR A 185 13.27 18.63 13.55
CA TYR A 185 14.52 19.09 14.13
C TYR A 185 14.60 20.62 14.26
N LYS A 186 14.15 21.36 13.24
CA LYS A 186 14.09 22.83 13.32
C LYS A 186 13.12 23.33 14.39
N ALA A 187 12.03 22.61 14.63
CA ALA A 187 10.99 23.00 15.58
C ALA A 187 11.35 22.62 17.02
N THR A 188 11.91 21.42 17.23
CA THR A 188 12.18 20.86 18.57
C THR A 188 13.63 20.99 19.00
N LYS A 189 14.57 21.10 18.05
CA LYS A 189 16.03 20.94 18.24
C LYS A 189 16.43 19.59 18.87
N ASP A 190 15.53 18.64 18.90
CA ASP A 190 15.77 17.26 19.34
C ASP A 190 16.17 16.39 18.14
N VAL A 191 17.19 15.57 18.40
CA VAL A 191 17.67 14.55 17.45
C VAL A 191 17.29 13.20 18.09
N GLU A 192 16.02 12.77 17.89
CA GLU A 192 15.64 11.37 18.15
C GLU A 192 15.65 10.57 16.85
#